data_ea27e71c4d5f980ca863b274eca7b57f
#
_entry.id   ea27e71c4d5f980ca863b274eca7b57f
#
_cell.length_a   1.000
_cell.length_b   1.000
_cell.length_c   1.000
_cell.angle_alpha   90.00
_cell.angle_beta   90.00
_cell.angle_gamma   90.00
#
_symmetry.space_group_name_H-M   'P 1'
#
loop_
_entity.id
_entity.type
_entity.pdbx_description
1 polymer ?
#
loop_
_entity_poly.entity_id
_entity_poly.type
_entity_poly.pdbx_seq_one_letter_code
_entity_poly.pdbx_strand_id
1 'polypeptide(L)'
;VLAHARSQDLVSWEVQPPVSGDPSGFGQIEVPQVRVVDGRPVLVFTCHPEEQSEARKAEHGHWCTWSVVGEPGGALLGPWDVSKAVPFRAEPTLFAAPLVQRRDGSWVLVGFRNQEPQGIFSFEIIDPVQVSVDGDGLQAV
;
A
#
# COMPACT_ATOMS: atom_id res chain seq x y z
N VAL A 1 1.02 11.10 -8.47
CA VAL A 1 1.95 11.44 -7.36
C VAL A 1 1.20 11.37 -6.03
N LEU A 2 1.90 11.02 -4.96
CA LEU A 2 1.43 11.16 -3.59
C LEU A 2 1.91 12.49 -3.04
N ALA A 3 1.00 13.46 -2.94
CA ALA A 3 1.27 14.74 -2.31
C ALA A 3 1.14 14.63 -0.79
N HIS A 4 1.83 15.53 -0.05
CA HIS A 4 1.59 15.67 1.38
C HIS A 4 1.66 17.12 1.82
N ALA A 5 1.07 17.38 2.96
CA ALA A 5 1.16 18.63 3.66
C ALA A 5 1.35 18.37 5.15
N ARG A 6 1.91 19.33 5.86
CA ARG A 6 2.08 19.28 7.32
C ARG A 6 1.36 20.45 7.99
N SER A 7 0.96 20.26 9.22
CA SER A 7 0.35 21.28 10.06
C SER A 7 0.84 21.11 11.49
N GLN A 8 0.93 22.23 12.23
CA GLN A 8 1.21 22.24 13.66
C GLN A 8 -0.06 22.47 14.49
N ASP A 9 -1.12 22.98 13.87
CA ASP A 9 -2.36 23.41 14.52
C ASP A 9 -3.62 22.74 13.94
N LEU A 10 -3.49 21.91 12.89
CA LEU A 10 -4.56 21.26 12.13
C LEU A 10 -5.51 22.26 11.40
N VAL A 11 -5.15 23.52 11.34
CA VAL A 11 -5.91 24.60 10.67
C VAL A 11 -5.11 25.14 9.47
N SER A 12 -3.85 25.45 9.71
CA SER A 12 -2.93 25.96 8.69
C SER A 12 -2.07 24.82 8.16
N TRP A 13 -2.04 24.63 6.84
CA TRP A 13 -1.32 23.53 6.20
C TRP A 13 -0.27 24.04 5.23
N GLU A 14 0.92 23.52 5.35
CA GLU A 14 2.05 23.80 4.46
C GLU A 14 2.25 22.62 3.51
N VAL A 15 2.06 22.87 2.21
CA VAL A 15 2.33 21.86 1.17
C VAL A 15 3.82 21.58 1.11
N GLN A 16 4.17 20.31 1.10
CA GLN A 16 5.54 19.83 1.05
C GLN A 16 5.84 19.18 -0.32
N PRO A 17 7.11 18.93 -0.66
CA PRO A 17 7.46 18.14 -1.84
C PRO A 17 6.73 16.79 -1.84
N PRO A 18 6.30 16.27 -3.01
CA PRO A 18 5.61 14.99 -3.08
C PRO A 18 6.42 13.85 -2.46
N VAL A 19 5.74 12.94 -1.78
CA VAL A 19 6.36 11.74 -1.20
C VAL A 19 6.61 10.64 -2.22
N SER A 20 6.03 10.74 -3.41
CA SER A 20 6.35 9.90 -4.58
C SER A 20 6.42 10.74 -5.84
N GLY A 21 7.22 10.29 -6.80
CA GLY A 21 7.26 10.84 -8.15
C GLY A 21 6.10 10.35 -9.03
N ASP A 22 6.41 10.03 -10.29
CA ASP A 22 5.48 9.46 -11.26
C ASP A 22 4.81 8.20 -10.69
N PRO A 23 3.48 8.06 -10.82
CA PRO A 23 2.73 6.91 -10.35
C PRO A 23 3.07 5.59 -11.07
N SER A 24 3.88 5.62 -12.13
CA SER A 24 4.49 4.42 -12.75
C SER A 24 3.48 3.31 -13.08
N GLY A 25 2.39 3.71 -13.75
CA GLY A 25 1.36 2.78 -14.21
C GLY A 25 0.21 2.56 -13.22
N PHE A 26 0.13 3.35 -12.14
CA PHE A 26 -1.05 3.43 -11.29
C PHE A 26 -1.83 4.71 -11.62
N GLY A 27 -3.04 4.58 -12.16
CA GLY A 27 -3.91 5.73 -12.45
C GLY A 27 -4.40 6.40 -11.18
N GLN A 28 -4.75 5.59 -10.18
CA GLN A 28 -5.21 6.06 -8.88
C GLN A 28 -4.49 5.30 -7.76
N ILE A 29 -3.91 6.05 -6.82
CA ILE A 29 -3.30 5.51 -5.60
C ILE A 29 -4.18 5.93 -4.43
N GLU A 30 -4.74 4.95 -3.74
CA GLU A 30 -5.70 5.17 -2.66
C GLU A 30 -5.19 4.66 -1.32
N VAL A 31 -5.67 5.28 -0.25
CA VAL A 31 -5.41 4.90 1.14
C VAL A 31 -3.92 4.67 1.43
N PRO A 32 -3.01 5.55 0.97
CA PRO A 32 -1.58 5.37 1.19
C PRO A 32 -1.25 5.45 2.68
N GLN A 33 -0.39 4.58 3.13
CA GLN A 33 0.06 4.54 4.50
C GLN A 33 1.54 4.18 4.57
N VAL A 34 2.28 4.84 5.46
CA VAL A 34 3.67 4.49 5.74
C VAL A 34 3.82 4.02 7.18
N ARG A 35 4.50 2.90 7.38
CA ARG A 35 4.85 2.35 8.70
C ARG A 35 6.28 1.80 8.66
N VAL A 36 6.85 1.58 9.86
CA VAL A 36 8.09 0.81 10.00
C VAL A 36 7.69 -0.61 10.38
N VAL A 37 7.95 -1.54 9.48
CA VAL A 37 7.69 -2.97 9.66
C VAL A 37 9.03 -3.67 9.63
N ASP A 38 9.34 -4.48 10.63
CA ASP A 38 10.60 -5.22 10.75
C ASP A 38 11.85 -4.34 10.57
N GLY A 39 11.79 -3.11 11.10
CA GLY A 39 12.89 -2.13 11.03
C GLY A 39 13.04 -1.41 9.68
N ARG A 40 12.17 -1.67 8.71
CA ARG A 40 12.19 -1.04 7.39
C ARG A 40 10.93 -0.18 7.16
N PRO A 41 11.06 1.01 6.56
CA PRO A 41 9.89 1.78 6.15
C PRO A 41 9.16 1.06 5.02
N VAL A 42 7.83 1.00 5.11
CA VAL A 42 6.97 0.36 4.13
C VAL A 42 5.86 1.34 3.75
N LEU A 43 5.75 1.65 2.47
CA LEU A 43 4.58 2.31 1.89
C LEU A 43 3.60 1.23 1.43
N VAL A 44 2.38 1.26 1.93
CA VAL A 44 1.26 0.43 1.45
C VAL A 44 0.21 1.33 0.82
N PHE A 45 -0.37 0.90 -0.26
CA PHE A 45 -1.48 1.59 -0.92
C PHE A 45 -2.36 0.61 -1.69
N THR A 46 -3.52 1.08 -2.12
CA THR A 46 -4.40 0.31 -2.99
C THR A 46 -4.59 1.03 -4.33
N CYS A 47 -4.80 0.23 -5.37
CA CYS A 47 -5.14 0.68 -6.71
C CYS A 47 -6.04 -0.37 -7.35
N HIS A 48 -7.22 0.03 -7.80
CA HIS A 48 -8.11 -0.90 -8.49
C HIS A 48 -7.44 -1.41 -9.79
N PRO A 49 -7.60 -2.70 -10.17
CA PRO A 49 -6.97 -3.23 -11.38
C PRO A 49 -7.32 -2.46 -12.66
N GLU A 50 -8.53 -1.92 -12.77
CA GLU A 50 -8.94 -1.10 -13.92
C GLU A 50 -8.17 0.22 -14.04
N GLU A 51 -7.63 0.71 -12.93
CA GLU A 51 -6.80 1.93 -12.85
C GLU A 51 -5.30 1.65 -13.01
N GLN A 52 -4.93 0.42 -13.34
CA GLN A 52 -3.55 0.04 -13.60
C GLN A 52 -3.27 0.00 -15.10
N SER A 53 -2.06 0.40 -15.50
CA SER A 53 -1.65 0.29 -16.89
C SER A 53 -1.60 -1.17 -17.36
N GLU A 54 -1.81 -1.39 -18.65
CA GLU A 54 -1.72 -2.72 -19.25
C GLU A 54 -0.34 -3.37 -19.06
N ALA A 55 0.73 -2.56 -19.06
CA ALA A 55 2.08 -3.04 -18.81
C ALA A 55 2.20 -3.61 -17.38
N ARG A 56 1.65 -2.92 -16.37
CA ARG A 56 1.68 -3.39 -14.98
C ARG A 56 0.82 -4.65 -14.79
N LYS A 57 -0.36 -4.69 -15.39
CA LYS A 57 -1.22 -5.89 -15.37
C LYS A 57 -0.54 -7.09 -16.04
N ALA A 58 0.16 -6.87 -17.14
CA ALA A 58 0.91 -7.93 -17.85
C ALA A 58 2.09 -8.46 -17.00
N GLU A 59 2.78 -7.59 -16.26
CA GLU A 59 3.93 -7.96 -15.43
C GLU A 59 3.51 -8.67 -14.12
N HIS A 60 2.50 -8.16 -13.46
CA HIS A 60 2.15 -8.57 -12.10
C HIS A 60 0.81 -9.29 -11.97
N GLY A 61 -0.12 -9.13 -12.92
CA GLY A 61 -1.51 -9.58 -12.82
C GLY A 61 -2.43 -8.55 -12.15
N HIS A 62 -3.64 -9.00 -11.80
CA HIS A 62 -4.70 -8.14 -11.26
C HIS A 62 -4.70 -8.19 -9.73
N TRP A 63 -4.07 -7.20 -9.09
CA TRP A 63 -3.95 -7.09 -7.65
C TRP A 63 -4.41 -5.70 -7.20
N CYS A 64 -5.02 -5.61 -6.01
CA CYS A 64 -5.50 -4.35 -5.48
C CYS A 64 -4.54 -3.71 -4.47
N THR A 65 -3.93 -4.47 -3.58
CA THR A 65 -3.00 -3.96 -2.55
C THR A 65 -1.56 -4.12 -2.98
N TRP A 66 -0.78 -3.05 -2.78
CA TRP A 66 0.60 -2.93 -3.22
C TRP A 66 1.48 -2.39 -2.09
N SER A 67 2.74 -2.76 -2.10
CA SER A 67 3.72 -2.23 -1.15
C SER A 67 5.06 -1.92 -1.79
N VAL A 68 5.75 -0.93 -1.24
CA VAL A 68 7.14 -0.60 -1.52
C VAL A 68 7.90 -0.63 -0.20
N VAL A 69 9.01 -1.32 -0.15
CA VAL A 69 9.85 -1.40 1.05
C VAL A 69 11.10 -0.56 0.85
N GLY A 70 11.36 0.33 1.79
CA GLY A 70 12.55 1.17 1.81
C GLY A 70 13.74 0.51 2.53
N GLU A 71 14.89 1.18 2.47
CA GLU A 71 16.08 0.74 3.19
C GLU A 71 15.92 0.89 4.72
N PRO A 72 16.57 0.05 5.53
CA PRO A 72 16.57 0.21 6.98
C PRO A 72 17.01 1.62 7.40
N GLY A 73 16.21 2.25 8.27
CA GLY A 73 16.47 3.63 8.70
C GLY A 73 16.16 4.71 7.65
N GLY A 74 15.60 4.34 6.52
CA GLY A 74 15.20 5.28 5.45
C GLY A 74 14.08 6.24 5.87
N ALA A 75 13.93 7.32 5.10
CA ALA A 75 12.94 8.36 5.37
C ALA A 75 11.51 7.84 5.17
N LEU A 76 10.63 8.08 6.15
CA LEU A 76 9.22 7.67 6.06
C LEU A 76 8.44 8.44 4.99
N LEU A 77 8.77 9.69 4.77
CA LEU A 77 8.08 10.56 3.80
C LEU A 77 8.73 10.58 2.42
N GLY A 78 9.53 9.56 2.11
CA GLY A 78 10.09 9.38 0.79
C GLY A 78 11.34 10.20 0.48
N PRO A 79 11.66 10.35 -0.80
CA PRO A 79 10.81 10.02 -1.96
C PRO A 79 10.64 8.51 -2.17
N TRP A 80 9.41 8.07 -2.44
CA TRP A 80 9.08 6.68 -2.75
C TRP A 80 9.09 6.43 -4.24
N ASP A 81 9.79 5.39 -4.66
CA ASP A 81 9.76 4.90 -6.04
C ASP A 81 8.64 3.86 -6.20
N VAL A 82 7.43 4.32 -6.52
CA VAL A 82 6.28 3.43 -6.69
C VAL A 82 6.37 2.54 -7.92
N SER A 83 7.36 2.75 -8.81
CA SER A 83 7.61 1.79 -9.90
C SER A 83 8.04 0.42 -9.38
N LYS A 84 8.66 0.40 -8.20
CA LYS A 84 9.10 -0.81 -7.51
C LYS A 84 8.03 -1.47 -6.66
N ALA A 85 6.79 -0.97 -6.68
CA ALA A 85 5.73 -1.55 -5.90
C ALA A 85 5.44 -2.99 -6.34
N VAL A 86 5.38 -3.89 -5.35
CA VAL A 86 5.01 -5.29 -5.54
C VAL A 86 3.64 -5.57 -4.95
N PRO A 87 2.86 -6.49 -5.55
CA PRO A 87 1.53 -6.79 -5.07
C PRO A 87 1.55 -7.66 -3.81
N PHE A 88 0.57 -7.45 -2.93
CA PHE A 88 0.28 -8.36 -1.83
C PHE A 88 -0.47 -9.59 -2.34
N ARG A 89 0.23 -10.71 -2.48
CA ARG A 89 -0.24 -11.89 -3.23
C ARG A 89 -1.15 -12.84 -2.44
N ALA A 90 -1.29 -12.65 -1.12
CA ALA A 90 -2.10 -13.54 -0.31
C ALA A 90 -3.62 -13.33 -0.51
N GLU A 91 -4.03 -12.12 -0.88
CA GLU A 91 -5.44 -11.77 -1.10
C GLU A 91 -5.56 -10.80 -2.30
N PRO A 92 -5.90 -11.30 -3.50
CA PRO A 92 -5.87 -10.51 -4.73
C PRO A 92 -6.78 -9.28 -4.71
N THR A 93 -7.94 -9.41 -4.07
CA THR A 93 -8.98 -8.38 -4.07
C THR A 93 -9.00 -7.53 -2.79
N LEU A 94 -7.99 -7.71 -1.93
CA LEU A 94 -7.86 -6.93 -0.70
C LEU A 94 -7.73 -5.43 -1.02
N PHE A 95 -8.64 -4.64 -0.47
CA PHE A 95 -8.73 -3.21 -0.72
C PHE A 95 -8.82 -2.40 0.57
N ALA A 96 -8.40 -1.13 0.51
CA ALA A 96 -8.35 -0.22 1.65
C ALA A 96 -7.69 -0.86 2.89
N ALA A 97 -6.52 -1.47 2.69
CA ALA A 97 -5.89 -2.35 3.65
C ALA A 97 -4.82 -1.63 4.52
N PRO A 98 -5.22 -0.96 5.63
CA PRO A 98 -4.27 -0.38 6.55
C PRO A 98 -3.40 -1.45 7.25
N LEU A 99 -2.14 -1.07 7.48
CA LEU A 99 -1.24 -1.76 8.37
C LEU A 99 -1.55 -1.40 9.82
N VAL A 100 -1.82 -2.40 10.63
CA VAL A 100 -2.11 -2.26 12.06
C VAL A 100 -1.10 -3.09 12.86
N GLN A 101 -0.49 -2.47 13.86
CA GLN A 101 0.37 -3.20 14.79
C GLN A 101 -0.46 -3.75 15.94
N ARG A 102 -0.35 -5.06 16.18
CA ARG A 102 -0.94 -5.72 17.35
C ARG A 102 -0.15 -5.40 18.63
N ARG A 103 -0.73 -5.70 19.78
CA ARG A 103 -0.11 -5.47 21.08
C ARG A 103 1.15 -6.29 21.31
N ASP A 104 1.27 -7.43 20.65
CA ASP A 104 2.45 -8.31 20.66
C ASP A 104 3.59 -7.84 19.74
N GLY A 105 3.37 -6.73 19.02
CA GLY A 105 4.32 -6.15 18.08
C GLY A 105 4.19 -6.68 16.66
N SER A 106 3.42 -7.73 16.40
CA SER A 106 3.19 -8.25 15.04
C SER A 106 2.36 -7.27 14.20
N TRP A 107 2.54 -7.32 12.89
CA TRP A 107 1.81 -6.50 11.95
C TRP A 107 0.76 -7.29 11.20
N VAL A 108 -0.37 -6.65 10.93
CA VAL A 108 -1.46 -7.21 10.14
C VAL A 108 -1.97 -6.20 9.11
N LEU A 109 -2.44 -6.72 7.98
CA LEU A 109 -3.32 -5.98 7.06
C LEU A 109 -4.77 -6.29 7.44
N VAL A 110 -5.59 -5.24 7.49
CA VAL A 110 -7.03 -5.33 7.72
C VAL A 110 -7.71 -4.59 6.58
N GLY A 111 -8.61 -5.24 5.87
CA GLY A 111 -9.26 -4.63 4.73
C GLY A 111 -10.52 -5.37 4.34
N PHE A 112 -11.03 -5.10 3.18
CA PHE A 112 -12.19 -5.79 2.64
C PHE A 112 -11.89 -6.36 1.25
N ARG A 113 -12.64 -7.38 0.86
CA ARG A 113 -12.65 -7.86 -0.52
C ARG A 113 -13.44 -6.90 -1.38
N ASN A 114 -12.77 -6.30 -2.36
CA ASN A 114 -13.42 -5.39 -3.29
C ASN A 114 -14.33 -6.13 -4.29
N GLN A 115 -13.94 -7.34 -4.67
CA GLN A 115 -14.69 -8.17 -5.60
C GLN A 115 -14.61 -9.65 -5.23
N GLU A 116 -15.71 -10.35 -5.43
CA GLU A 116 -15.71 -11.81 -5.48
C GLU A 116 -15.09 -12.31 -6.80
N PRO A 117 -14.65 -13.59 -6.87
CA PRO A 117 -14.13 -14.16 -8.10
C PRO A 117 -15.05 -14.04 -9.31
N GLN A 118 -16.36 -13.89 -9.08
CA GLN A 118 -17.38 -13.70 -10.12
C GLN A 118 -17.58 -12.24 -10.54
N GLY A 119 -16.75 -11.31 -10.04
CA GLY A 119 -16.85 -9.89 -10.33
C GLY A 119 -17.95 -9.14 -9.55
N ILE A 120 -18.57 -9.79 -8.57
CA ILE A 120 -19.58 -9.17 -7.71
C ILE A 120 -18.84 -8.44 -6.57
N PHE A 121 -19.27 -7.22 -6.27
CA PHE A 121 -18.72 -6.43 -5.16
C PHE A 121 -19.08 -7.10 -3.82
N SER A 122 -18.06 -7.40 -3.01
CA SER A 122 -18.24 -8.26 -1.84
C SER A 122 -18.54 -7.51 -0.56
N PHE A 123 -18.01 -6.38 -0.26
CA PHE A 123 -18.07 -5.71 1.05
C PHE A 123 -17.64 -6.56 2.26
N GLU A 124 -17.04 -7.71 2.04
CA GLU A 124 -16.60 -8.58 3.13
C GLU A 124 -15.33 -8.03 3.77
N ILE A 125 -15.38 -7.74 5.06
CA ILE A 125 -14.16 -7.47 5.85
C ILE A 125 -13.51 -8.80 6.14
N ILE A 126 -12.24 -8.93 5.73
CA ILE A 126 -11.49 -10.17 5.94
C ILE A 126 -10.93 -10.24 7.37
N ASP A 127 -10.62 -11.43 7.82
CA ASP A 127 -9.80 -11.62 9.01
C ASP A 127 -8.43 -10.93 8.84
N PRO A 128 -7.86 -10.35 9.91
CA PRO A 128 -6.55 -9.73 9.85
C PRO A 128 -5.48 -10.70 9.34
N VAL A 129 -4.82 -10.36 8.25
CA VAL A 129 -3.72 -11.15 7.69
C VAL A 129 -2.41 -10.70 8.30
N GLN A 130 -1.72 -11.58 9.02
CA GLN A 130 -0.40 -11.28 9.55
C GLN A 130 0.61 -11.13 8.43
N VAL A 131 1.49 -10.11 8.56
CA VAL A 131 2.46 -9.78 7.52
C VAL A 131 3.84 -9.54 8.10
N SER A 132 4.84 -9.78 7.27
CA SER A 132 6.23 -9.40 7.48
C SER A 132 6.82 -8.81 6.20
N VAL A 133 7.98 -8.18 6.31
CA VAL A 133 8.75 -7.74 5.15
C VAL A 133 9.54 -8.93 4.61
N ASP A 134 9.39 -9.21 3.31
CA ASP A 134 10.24 -10.14 2.59
C ASP A 134 10.65 -9.53 1.24
N GLY A 135 11.97 -9.43 1.03
CA GLY A 135 12.52 -8.76 -0.15
C GLY A 135 12.06 -7.31 -0.27
N ASP A 136 11.34 -7.02 -1.34
CA ASP A 136 10.88 -5.67 -1.72
C ASP A 136 9.40 -5.41 -1.37
N GLY A 137 8.73 -6.35 -0.69
CA GLY A 137 7.30 -6.26 -0.40
C GLY A 137 6.86 -6.82 0.94
N LEU A 138 5.57 -6.67 1.21
CA LEU A 138 4.88 -7.34 2.31
C LEU A 138 4.41 -8.73 1.86
N GLN A 139 4.60 -9.71 2.73
CA GLN A 139 4.10 -11.06 2.56
C GLN A 139 3.28 -11.51 3.76
N ALA A 140 2.31 -12.40 3.54
CA ALA A 140 1.60 -13.08 4.60
C ALA A 140 2.52 -14.10 5.29
N VAL A 141 2.37 -14.18 6.62
CA VAL A 141 3.12 -15.12 7.49
C VAL A 141 2.24 -16.30 7.86
#